data_eb1b567b97e36f48adee542dd5a4af60
#
_entry.id   eb1b567b97e36f48adee542dd5a4af60
#
_cell.length_a   1.000
_cell.length_b   1.000
_cell.length_c   1.000
_cell.angle_alpha   90.00
_cell.angle_beta   90.00
_cell.angle_gamma   90.00
#
_symmetry.space_group_name_H-M   'P 1'
#
loop_
_entity.id
_entity.type
_entity.pdbx_description
1 polymer ?
#
loop_
_entity_poly.entity_id
_entity_poly.type
_entity_poly.pdbx_seq_one_letter_code
_entity_poly.pdbx_strand_id
1 'polypeptide(L)'
;MEKSLLVIVRHKPGRTRLLMRALQSINDQTFKKINIIIFCMEEELKCHNVDDFYLKELSNIYSVIYDESCIFNAIKMSESNYLCFMDDDDSWAPEYVSRLLSVLANIQSTYSSVNAIACHTNKVAEIAENNRIIINSTQPWNHYLNAGPVSFDVIYYRNSIPLSSCLFDKNSVIDMIESHKLSSPAFFWPFFIHYLAENDVWILPEALAFYHFRENYDFEFGNYTVINNELFDIECKIAENKMMRSIDDSSLLNVLLSNIANNSLFHKISYIENKIK
;
A
#
# COMPACT_ATOMS: atom_id res chain seq x y z
N MET A 1 -21.58 -12.56 -11.32
CA MET A 1 -20.99 -11.36 -11.96
C MET A 1 -19.53 -11.62 -12.25
N GLU A 2 -19.02 -11.14 -13.34
CA GLU A 2 -17.62 -11.28 -13.70
C GLU A 2 -16.77 -10.34 -12.86
N LYS A 3 -15.72 -10.88 -12.20
CA LYS A 3 -14.84 -10.12 -11.28
C LYS A 3 -14.16 -8.97 -12.03
N SER A 4 -14.06 -7.80 -11.39
CA SER A 4 -13.37 -6.62 -11.89
C SER A 4 -12.58 -5.94 -10.77
N LEU A 5 -11.50 -5.26 -11.13
CA LEU A 5 -10.56 -4.60 -10.22
C LEU A 5 -10.53 -3.10 -10.50
N LEU A 6 -10.57 -2.31 -9.44
CA LEU A 6 -10.20 -0.90 -9.46
C LEU A 6 -8.76 -0.76 -8.95
N VAL A 7 -7.91 -0.06 -9.69
CA VAL A 7 -6.56 0.32 -9.23
C VAL A 7 -6.51 1.84 -9.10
N ILE A 8 -6.16 2.31 -7.91
CA ILE A 8 -5.88 3.72 -7.66
C ILE A 8 -4.38 3.90 -7.65
N VAL A 9 -3.87 4.62 -8.65
CA VAL A 9 -2.45 4.95 -8.77
C VAL A 9 -2.21 6.31 -8.15
N ARG A 10 -1.42 6.37 -7.08
CA ARG A 10 -0.99 7.62 -6.45
C ARG A 10 0.19 8.19 -7.22
N HIS A 11 -0.01 9.33 -7.82
CA HIS A 11 1.03 9.99 -8.60
C HIS A 11 1.54 11.24 -7.90
N LYS A 12 2.85 11.30 -7.74
CA LYS A 12 3.55 12.51 -7.34
C LYS A 12 4.02 13.25 -8.59
N PRO A 13 3.65 14.54 -8.77
CA PRO A 13 4.13 15.36 -9.88
C PRO A 13 5.66 15.31 -10.05
N GLY A 14 6.12 15.38 -11.28
CA GLY A 14 7.54 15.26 -11.64
C GLY A 14 8.00 13.83 -11.94
N ARG A 15 7.17 12.80 -11.65
CA ARG A 15 7.53 11.39 -11.80
C ARG A 15 6.88 10.69 -13.00
N THR A 16 6.63 11.41 -14.09
CA THR A 16 5.92 10.87 -15.26
C THR A 16 6.49 9.54 -15.77
N ARG A 17 7.82 9.37 -15.78
CA ARG A 17 8.44 8.11 -16.22
C ARG A 17 8.16 6.95 -15.29
N LEU A 18 8.14 7.20 -13.99
CA LEU A 18 7.82 6.19 -12.99
C LEU A 18 6.34 5.82 -13.12
N LEU A 19 5.45 6.81 -13.25
CA LEU A 19 4.03 6.59 -13.51
C LEU A 19 3.81 5.72 -14.77
N MET A 20 4.49 6.02 -15.87
CA MET A 20 4.37 5.22 -17.10
C MET A 20 4.79 3.77 -16.88
N ARG A 21 5.84 3.50 -16.09
CA ARG A 21 6.24 2.14 -15.71
C ARG A 21 5.17 1.44 -14.87
N ALA A 22 4.61 2.12 -13.86
CA ALA A 22 3.54 1.57 -13.03
C ALA A 22 2.32 1.22 -13.89
N LEU A 23 1.86 2.15 -14.75
CA LEU A 23 0.74 1.93 -15.67
C LEU A 23 1.03 0.77 -16.65
N GLN A 24 2.26 0.68 -17.18
CA GLN A 24 2.65 -0.44 -18.03
C GLN A 24 2.53 -1.77 -17.29
N SER A 25 3.01 -1.87 -16.04
CA SER A 25 2.90 -3.09 -15.25
C SER A 25 1.45 -3.51 -14.94
N ILE A 26 0.53 -2.53 -14.85
CA ILE A 26 -0.92 -2.78 -14.71
C ILE A 26 -1.50 -3.26 -16.05
N ASN A 27 -1.16 -2.63 -17.16
CA ASN A 27 -1.66 -3.00 -18.49
C ASN A 27 -1.17 -4.38 -18.94
N ASP A 28 0.02 -4.78 -18.48
CA ASP A 28 0.63 -6.09 -18.79
C ASP A 28 0.05 -7.24 -17.95
N GLN A 29 -0.86 -6.95 -17.00
CA GLN A 29 -1.50 -8.00 -16.22
C GLN A 29 -2.23 -9.01 -17.10
N THR A 30 -2.15 -10.30 -16.74
CA THR A 30 -2.91 -11.37 -17.40
C THR A 30 -4.41 -11.23 -17.20
N PHE A 31 -4.84 -10.66 -16.07
CA PHE A 31 -6.21 -10.27 -15.79
C PHE A 31 -6.53 -8.94 -16.49
N LYS A 32 -7.62 -8.87 -17.27
CA LYS A 32 -7.88 -7.73 -18.17
C LYS A 32 -8.99 -6.76 -17.73
N LYS A 33 -9.83 -7.13 -16.75
CA LYS A 33 -10.90 -6.26 -16.26
C LYS A 33 -10.41 -5.31 -15.17
N ILE A 34 -9.54 -4.41 -15.54
CA ILE A 34 -8.91 -3.43 -14.64
C ILE A 34 -9.36 -2.03 -15.04
N ASN A 35 -9.94 -1.31 -14.08
CA ASN A 35 -10.23 0.11 -14.17
C ASN A 35 -9.12 0.86 -13.42
N ILE A 36 -8.59 1.93 -14.00
CA ILE A 36 -7.48 2.69 -13.41
C ILE A 36 -7.96 4.12 -13.15
N ILE A 37 -7.69 4.59 -11.93
CA ILE A 37 -7.83 5.99 -11.54
C ILE A 37 -6.45 6.49 -11.13
N ILE A 38 -6.02 7.61 -11.69
CA ILE A 38 -4.79 8.29 -11.30
C ILE A 38 -5.17 9.39 -10.30
N PHE A 39 -4.61 9.34 -9.11
CA PHE A 39 -4.74 10.37 -8.10
C PHE A 39 -3.48 11.22 -8.04
N CYS A 40 -3.62 12.52 -8.18
CA CYS A 40 -2.53 13.48 -8.13
C CYS A 40 -2.97 14.71 -7.32
N MET A 41 -2.23 15.07 -6.29
CA MET A 41 -2.60 16.23 -5.45
C MET A 41 -2.40 17.54 -6.22
N GLU A 42 -3.45 18.35 -6.31
CA GLU A 42 -3.46 19.62 -7.05
C GLU A 42 -2.42 20.63 -6.54
N GLU A 43 -2.18 20.65 -5.22
CA GLU A 43 -1.19 21.53 -4.60
C GLU A 43 0.23 21.27 -5.09
N GLU A 44 0.54 20.01 -5.39
CA GLU A 44 1.85 19.60 -5.92
C GLU A 44 1.99 19.91 -7.41
N LEU A 45 0.89 19.95 -8.19
CA LEU A 45 0.91 20.26 -9.63
C LEU A 45 1.35 21.68 -9.94
N LYS A 46 1.03 22.64 -9.09
CA LYS A 46 1.36 24.06 -9.31
C LYS A 46 2.87 24.32 -9.43
N CYS A 47 3.68 23.38 -8.99
CA CYS A 47 5.15 23.47 -9.04
C CYS A 47 5.76 22.81 -10.30
N HIS A 48 4.99 22.07 -11.12
CA HIS A 48 5.50 21.23 -12.21
C HIS A 48 4.72 21.38 -13.52
N ASN A 49 4.99 22.43 -14.26
CA ASN A 49 4.32 22.72 -15.54
C ASN A 49 4.40 21.61 -16.61
N VAL A 50 5.38 20.71 -16.53
CA VAL A 50 5.58 19.63 -17.51
C VAL A 50 4.59 18.49 -17.30
N ASP A 51 4.26 18.19 -16.05
CA ASP A 51 3.34 17.09 -15.72
C ASP A 51 1.89 17.41 -16.11
N ASP A 52 1.49 18.69 -16.07
CA ASP A 52 0.15 19.09 -16.46
C ASP A 52 -0.17 18.70 -17.93
N PHE A 53 0.82 18.74 -18.82
CA PHE A 53 0.65 18.28 -20.19
C PHE A 53 0.43 16.75 -20.26
N TYR A 54 1.28 15.97 -19.61
CA TYR A 54 1.16 14.50 -19.62
C TYR A 54 -0.10 14.00 -18.92
N LEU A 55 -0.50 14.61 -17.80
CA LEU A 55 -1.74 14.28 -17.11
C LEU A 55 -2.97 14.61 -17.95
N LYS A 56 -2.95 15.69 -18.75
CA LYS A 56 -3.99 15.98 -19.73
C LYS A 56 -4.09 14.92 -20.82
N GLU A 57 -2.95 14.46 -21.34
CA GLU A 57 -2.94 13.35 -22.31
C GLU A 57 -3.48 12.05 -21.67
N LEU A 58 -3.04 11.72 -20.44
CA LEU A 58 -3.51 10.55 -19.70
C LEU A 58 -5.00 10.64 -19.33
N SER A 59 -5.55 11.83 -19.11
CA SER A 59 -6.97 12.03 -18.81
C SER A 59 -7.91 11.64 -19.97
N ASN A 60 -7.38 11.52 -21.19
CA ASN A 60 -8.12 10.96 -22.32
C ASN A 60 -8.27 9.42 -22.24
N ILE A 61 -7.46 8.74 -21.43
CA ILE A 61 -7.37 7.28 -21.33
C ILE A 61 -7.84 6.82 -19.95
N TYR A 62 -7.49 7.54 -18.89
CA TYR A 62 -7.75 7.21 -17.49
C TYR A 62 -8.54 8.31 -16.80
N SER A 63 -9.29 7.96 -15.76
CA SER A 63 -9.86 8.96 -14.84
C SER A 63 -8.76 9.56 -13.98
N VAL A 64 -8.63 10.88 -13.96
CA VAL A 64 -7.66 11.60 -13.12
C VAL A 64 -8.42 12.39 -12.05
N ILE A 65 -8.02 12.21 -10.79
CA ILE A 65 -8.60 12.87 -9.62
C ILE A 65 -7.51 13.72 -8.98
N TYR A 66 -7.84 14.98 -8.63
CA TYR A 66 -6.92 15.92 -8.02
C TYR A 66 -7.26 16.22 -6.55
N ASP A 67 -8.47 15.92 -6.12
CA ASP A 67 -8.94 16.14 -4.75
C ASP A 67 -9.03 14.80 -4.01
N GLU A 68 -8.30 14.69 -2.92
CA GLU A 68 -8.29 13.50 -2.08
C GLU A 68 -9.68 13.13 -1.55
N SER A 69 -10.52 14.12 -1.27
CA SER A 69 -11.91 13.89 -0.83
C SER A 69 -12.77 13.19 -1.88
N CYS A 70 -12.40 13.28 -3.16
CA CYS A 70 -13.09 12.62 -4.25
C CYS A 70 -12.74 11.14 -4.41
N ILE A 71 -11.62 10.66 -3.81
CA ILE A 71 -11.16 9.27 -3.97
C ILE A 71 -12.18 8.30 -3.37
N PHE A 72 -12.67 8.58 -2.18
CA PHE A 72 -13.64 7.70 -1.53
C PHE A 72 -14.94 7.60 -2.33
N ASN A 73 -15.43 8.71 -2.86
CA ASN A 73 -16.58 8.71 -3.75
C ASN A 73 -16.32 7.90 -5.03
N ALA A 74 -15.14 8.02 -5.61
CA ALA A 74 -14.77 7.25 -6.80
C ALA A 74 -14.69 5.73 -6.51
N ILE A 75 -14.15 5.32 -5.36
CA ILE A 75 -14.18 3.92 -4.91
C ILE A 75 -15.62 3.44 -4.76
N LYS A 76 -16.47 4.22 -4.10
CA LYS A 76 -17.85 3.87 -3.81
C LYS A 76 -18.70 3.75 -5.08
N MET A 77 -18.50 4.65 -6.03
CA MET A 77 -19.23 4.66 -7.32
C MET A 77 -18.71 3.63 -8.34
N SER A 78 -17.53 3.08 -8.14
CA SER A 78 -16.98 2.06 -9.02
C SER A 78 -17.81 0.77 -8.97
N GLU A 79 -18.06 0.18 -10.13
CA GLU A 79 -18.71 -1.15 -10.25
C GLU A 79 -17.73 -2.31 -10.00
N SER A 80 -16.45 -2.03 -9.72
CA SER A 80 -15.44 -3.05 -9.44
C SER A 80 -15.72 -3.79 -8.13
N ASN A 81 -15.36 -5.08 -8.10
CA ASN A 81 -15.52 -5.92 -6.92
C ASN A 81 -14.32 -5.79 -5.96
N TYR A 82 -13.13 -5.54 -6.52
CA TYR A 82 -11.87 -5.50 -5.82
C TYR A 82 -11.18 -4.15 -6.00
N LEU A 83 -10.27 -3.86 -5.07
CA LEU A 83 -9.50 -2.61 -5.01
C LEU A 83 -8.03 -2.91 -4.77
N CYS A 84 -7.16 -2.23 -5.49
CA CYS A 84 -5.73 -2.12 -5.20
C CYS A 84 -5.30 -0.66 -5.18
N PHE A 85 -4.28 -0.37 -4.39
CA PHE A 85 -3.55 0.89 -4.44
C PHE A 85 -2.16 0.64 -4.99
N MET A 86 -1.64 1.57 -5.78
CA MET A 86 -0.30 1.48 -6.33
C MET A 86 0.39 2.84 -6.24
N ASP A 87 1.64 2.86 -5.84
CA ASP A 87 2.48 4.05 -5.96
C ASP A 87 3.02 4.17 -7.38
N ASP A 88 3.19 5.38 -7.86
CA ASP A 88 3.64 5.65 -9.23
C ASP A 88 5.05 5.14 -9.54
N ASP A 89 5.78 4.70 -8.53
CA ASP A 89 7.13 4.16 -8.66
C ASP A 89 7.22 2.65 -8.41
N ASP A 90 6.13 1.98 -8.06
CA ASP A 90 6.07 0.53 -7.87
C ASP A 90 5.69 -0.22 -9.17
N SER A 91 5.77 -1.54 -9.13
CA SER A 91 5.34 -2.38 -10.25
C SER A 91 4.91 -3.79 -9.81
N TRP A 92 4.17 -4.48 -10.68
CA TRP A 92 3.69 -5.85 -10.45
C TRP A 92 4.22 -6.83 -11.49
N ALA A 93 4.35 -8.11 -11.09
CA ALA A 93 4.49 -9.21 -12.01
C ALA A 93 3.21 -9.41 -12.86
N PRO A 94 3.28 -9.92 -14.09
CA PRO A 94 2.12 -10.06 -14.96
C PRO A 94 0.98 -10.90 -14.38
N GLU A 95 1.27 -11.82 -13.49
CA GLU A 95 0.30 -12.73 -12.87
C GLU A 95 -0.25 -12.22 -11.52
N TYR A 96 0.19 -11.05 -11.03
CA TYR A 96 -0.16 -10.53 -9.70
C TYR A 96 -1.67 -10.57 -9.47
N VAL A 97 -2.45 -9.90 -10.29
CA VAL A 97 -3.90 -9.79 -10.10
C VAL A 97 -4.60 -11.16 -10.20
N SER A 98 -4.32 -11.92 -11.25
CA SER A 98 -4.95 -13.23 -11.47
C SER A 98 -4.64 -14.21 -10.34
N ARG A 99 -3.41 -14.17 -9.83
CA ARG A 99 -2.95 -15.05 -8.77
C ARG A 99 -3.60 -14.71 -7.43
N LEU A 100 -3.60 -13.40 -7.04
CA LEU A 100 -4.23 -12.97 -5.80
C LEU A 100 -5.74 -13.24 -5.81
N LEU A 101 -6.45 -12.93 -6.90
CA LEU A 101 -7.87 -13.19 -7.02
C LEU A 101 -8.24 -14.68 -6.91
N SER A 102 -7.43 -15.55 -7.49
CA SER A 102 -7.64 -17.00 -7.42
C SER A 102 -7.49 -17.51 -6.00
N VAL A 103 -6.41 -17.09 -5.32
CA VAL A 103 -6.12 -17.52 -3.94
C VAL A 103 -7.12 -16.95 -2.96
N LEU A 104 -7.45 -15.66 -3.04
CA LEU A 104 -8.43 -15.02 -2.16
C LEU A 104 -9.80 -15.70 -2.24
N ALA A 105 -10.27 -16.02 -3.44
CA ALA A 105 -11.55 -16.71 -3.62
C ALA A 105 -11.59 -18.08 -2.93
N ASN A 106 -10.47 -18.81 -2.97
CA ASN A 106 -10.35 -20.11 -2.29
C ASN A 106 -10.36 -19.95 -0.77
N ILE A 107 -9.66 -18.93 -0.25
CA ILE A 107 -9.56 -18.68 1.19
C ILE A 107 -10.91 -18.21 1.75
N GLN A 108 -11.60 -17.31 1.08
CA GLN A 108 -12.91 -16.79 1.48
C GLN A 108 -13.98 -17.87 1.57
N SER A 109 -13.84 -18.96 0.82
CA SER A 109 -14.76 -20.11 0.94
C SER A 109 -14.71 -20.80 2.30
N THR A 110 -13.60 -20.63 3.05
CA THR A 110 -13.37 -21.24 4.36
C THR A 110 -13.33 -20.20 5.48
N TYR A 111 -12.75 -19.04 5.22
CA TYR A 111 -12.54 -17.98 6.21
C TYR A 111 -13.18 -16.68 5.71
N SER A 112 -14.41 -16.41 6.15
CA SER A 112 -15.21 -15.27 5.68
C SER A 112 -14.71 -13.91 6.17
N SER A 113 -13.87 -13.85 7.21
CA SER A 113 -13.23 -12.62 7.70
C SER A 113 -12.07 -12.15 6.83
N VAL A 114 -11.54 -13.03 5.95
CA VAL A 114 -10.42 -12.69 5.07
C VAL A 114 -10.93 -11.91 3.86
N ASN A 115 -10.81 -10.60 3.92
CA ASN A 115 -11.28 -9.68 2.88
C ASN A 115 -10.14 -9.01 2.10
N ALA A 116 -8.89 -9.38 2.40
CA ALA A 116 -7.73 -8.94 1.63
C ALA A 116 -6.65 -10.01 1.56
N ILE A 117 -5.82 -9.90 0.52
CA ILE A 117 -4.66 -10.75 0.32
C ILE A 117 -3.46 -9.88 -0.07
N ALA A 118 -2.32 -10.12 0.56
CA ALA A 118 -1.05 -9.49 0.23
C ALA A 118 -0.05 -10.54 -0.27
N CYS A 119 0.77 -10.18 -1.23
CA CYS A 119 1.87 -11.02 -1.67
C CYS A 119 3.21 -10.60 -1.05
N HIS A 120 4.22 -11.48 -1.16
CA HIS A 120 5.59 -11.06 -0.90
C HIS A 120 6.03 -9.99 -1.90
N THR A 121 6.88 -9.10 -1.42
CA THR A 121 7.42 -7.98 -2.19
C THR A 121 8.93 -8.08 -2.27
N ASN A 122 9.49 -7.81 -3.43
CA ASN A 122 10.91 -7.57 -3.60
C ASN A 122 11.21 -6.08 -3.55
N LYS A 123 12.25 -5.70 -2.82
CA LYS A 123 12.81 -4.35 -2.85
C LYS A 123 13.81 -4.26 -4.00
N VAL A 124 13.58 -3.31 -4.90
CA VAL A 124 14.41 -3.06 -6.08
C VAL A 124 15.15 -1.74 -5.85
N ALA A 125 16.46 -1.82 -5.62
CA ALA A 125 17.30 -0.65 -5.52
C ALA A 125 17.62 -0.11 -6.92
N GLU A 126 17.37 1.16 -7.14
CA GLU A 126 17.56 1.86 -8.41
C GLU A 126 18.54 3.01 -8.27
N ILE A 127 19.27 3.27 -9.35
CA ILE A 127 20.13 4.44 -9.52
C ILE A 127 19.61 5.22 -10.72
N ALA A 128 19.38 6.51 -10.56
CA ALA A 128 19.04 7.40 -11.66
C ALA A 128 20.31 8.12 -12.14
N GLU A 129 20.76 7.81 -13.35
CA GLU A 129 21.93 8.43 -13.98
C GLU A 129 21.63 8.80 -15.42
N ASN A 130 22.10 9.99 -15.85
CA ASN A 130 21.96 10.45 -17.23
C ASN A 130 20.54 10.29 -17.78
N ASN A 131 19.55 10.64 -16.98
CA ASN A 131 18.13 10.52 -17.33
C ASN A 131 17.66 9.06 -17.58
N ARG A 132 18.35 8.07 -17.01
CA ARG A 132 18.00 6.65 -17.05
C ARG A 132 17.87 6.12 -15.64
N ILE A 133 16.96 5.16 -15.46
CA ILE A 133 16.83 4.40 -14.22
C ILE A 133 17.48 3.04 -14.46
N ILE A 134 18.45 2.71 -13.61
CA ILE A 134 19.23 1.46 -13.69
C ILE A 134 18.94 0.68 -12.42
N ILE A 135 18.54 -0.57 -12.55
CA ILE A 135 18.39 -1.48 -11.42
C ILE A 135 19.77 -1.89 -10.93
N ASN A 136 20.06 -1.55 -9.68
CA ASN A 136 21.31 -1.89 -9.01
C ASN A 136 21.25 -3.28 -8.33
N SER A 137 20.17 -3.54 -7.60
CA SER A 137 19.95 -4.82 -6.93
C SER A 137 18.49 -5.11 -6.69
N THR A 138 18.17 -6.38 -6.49
CA THR A 138 16.83 -6.83 -6.07
C THR A 138 16.99 -7.78 -4.89
N GLN A 139 16.23 -7.56 -3.82
CA GLN A 139 16.29 -8.37 -2.61
C GLN A 139 14.89 -8.58 -2.01
N PRO A 140 14.66 -9.69 -1.28
CA PRO A 140 13.43 -9.89 -0.52
C PRO A 140 13.21 -8.77 0.48
N TRP A 141 11.95 -8.27 0.60
CA TRP A 141 11.64 -7.26 1.61
C TRP A 141 10.82 -7.85 2.78
N ASN A 142 9.67 -8.43 2.50
CA ASN A 142 8.77 -8.96 3.55
C ASN A 142 8.61 -10.48 3.52
N HIS A 143 9.59 -11.19 2.96
CA HIS A 143 9.56 -12.65 2.81
C HIS A 143 9.64 -13.42 4.15
N TYR A 144 9.85 -12.73 5.26
CA TYR A 144 9.75 -13.30 6.60
C TYR A 144 8.29 -13.52 7.06
N LEU A 145 7.31 -12.93 6.37
CA LEU A 145 5.90 -13.17 6.66
C LEU A 145 5.50 -14.54 6.12
N ASN A 146 5.00 -15.40 7.01
CA ASN A 146 4.54 -16.74 6.64
C ASN A 146 3.20 -16.68 5.90
N ALA A 147 2.91 -17.73 5.12
CA ALA A 147 1.58 -17.92 4.54
C ALA A 147 0.52 -18.01 5.65
N GLY A 148 -0.57 -17.29 5.49
CA GLY A 148 -1.66 -17.28 6.47
C GLY A 148 -2.13 -15.87 6.82
N PRO A 149 -3.03 -15.74 7.80
CA PRO A 149 -3.50 -14.44 8.25
C PRO A 149 -2.36 -13.64 8.92
N VAL A 150 -2.33 -12.35 8.63
CA VAL A 150 -1.37 -11.43 9.25
C VAL A 150 -1.78 -11.17 10.69
N SER A 151 -0.84 -11.29 11.61
CA SER A 151 -1.07 -10.90 12.98
C SER A 151 -1.04 -9.38 13.14
N PHE A 152 -2.02 -8.84 13.87
CA PHE A 152 -2.17 -7.41 14.11
C PHE A 152 -0.91 -6.77 14.71
N ASP A 153 -0.24 -7.45 15.65
CA ASP A 153 0.97 -6.98 16.30
C ASP A 153 2.13 -6.75 15.31
N VAL A 154 2.26 -7.58 14.27
CA VAL A 154 3.29 -7.43 13.24
C VAL A 154 3.13 -6.11 12.48
N ILE A 155 1.89 -5.75 12.15
CA ILE A 155 1.58 -4.50 11.43
C ILE A 155 1.63 -3.29 12.36
N TYR A 156 1.19 -3.45 13.62
CA TYR A 156 1.22 -2.38 14.60
C TYR A 156 2.64 -1.86 14.87
N TYR A 157 3.63 -2.76 14.85
CA TYR A 157 5.03 -2.38 15.09
C TYR A 157 5.72 -1.67 13.95
N ARG A 158 5.37 -2.03 12.73
CA ARG A 158 6.01 -1.46 11.53
C ARG A 158 5.19 -1.73 10.29
N ASN A 159 5.38 -0.89 9.29
CA ASN A 159 4.85 -1.12 7.96
C ASN A 159 5.55 -2.35 7.33
N SER A 160 4.95 -3.52 7.52
CA SER A 160 5.48 -4.81 7.03
C SER A 160 4.92 -5.22 5.68
N ILE A 161 3.87 -4.56 5.20
CA ILE A 161 3.18 -4.87 3.96
C ILE A 161 3.02 -3.59 3.15
N PRO A 162 3.66 -3.48 1.98
CA PRO A 162 3.40 -2.37 1.07
C PRO A 162 1.94 -2.38 0.64
N LEU A 163 1.31 -1.22 0.62
CA LEU A 163 -0.07 -1.11 0.16
C LEU A 163 -0.22 -1.58 -1.29
N SER A 164 0.81 -1.34 -2.11
CA SER A 164 0.90 -1.81 -3.50
C SER A 164 1.02 -3.33 -3.66
N SER A 165 1.24 -4.08 -2.57
CA SER A 165 1.26 -5.55 -2.62
C SER A 165 -0.07 -6.20 -2.24
N CYS A 166 -1.11 -5.40 -1.96
CA CYS A 166 -2.41 -5.88 -1.46
C CYS A 166 -3.52 -5.74 -2.48
N LEU A 167 -4.40 -6.74 -2.49
CA LEU A 167 -5.69 -6.73 -3.15
C LEU A 167 -6.78 -6.88 -2.08
N PHE A 168 -7.75 -5.97 -2.10
CA PHE A 168 -8.83 -5.88 -1.13
C PHE A 168 -10.19 -6.22 -1.77
N ASP A 169 -11.10 -6.81 -1.02
CA ASP A 169 -12.51 -6.68 -1.32
C ASP A 169 -12.89 -5.20 -1.19
N LYS A 170 -13.51 -4.64 -2.21
CA LYS A 170 -13.79 -3.20 -2.23
C LYS A 170 -14.76 -2.78 -1.13
N ASN A 171 -15.78 -3.59 -0.85
CA ASN A 171 -16.79 -3.25 0.15
C ASN A 171 -16.19 -3.23 1.55
N SER A 172 -15.29 -4.15 1.87
CA SER A 172 -14.60 -4.14 3.17
C SER A 172 -13.79 -2.86 3.42
N VAL A 173 -13.23 -2.26 2.35
CA VAL A 173 -12.55 -0.97 2.45
C VAL A 173 -13.54 0.17 2.66
N ILE A 174 -14.69 0.15 1.96
CA ILE A 174 -15.75 1.16 2.13
C ILE A 174 -16.28 1.11 3.57
N ASP A 175 -16.63 -0.08 4.05
CA ASP A 175 -17.19 -0.28 5.39
C ASP A 175 -16.20 0.22 6.47
N MET A 176 -14.92 -0.10 6.33
CA MET A 176 -13.87 0.37 7.25
C MET A 176 -13.73 1.89 7.23
N ILE A 177 -13.74 2.54 6.07
CA ILE A 177 -13.64 4.00 5.97
C ILE A 177 -14.86 4.67 6.63
N GLU A 178 -16.06 4.12 6.42
CA GLU A 178 -17.29 4.65 7.01
C GLU A 178 -17.35 4.44 8.53
N SER A 179 -16.97 3.26 9.04
CA SER A 179 -17.00 2.95 10.47
C SER A 179 -16.00 3.80 11.26
N HIS A 180 -14.79 4.00 10.75
CA HIS A 180 -13.77 4.82 11.39
C HIS A 180 -13.87 6.32 11.08
N LYS A 181 -14.86 6.74 10.26
CA LYS A 181 -15.06 8.13 9.82
C LYS A 181 -13.77 8.76 9.30
N LEU A 182 -13.03 8.00 8.51
CA LEU A 182 -11.81 8.50 7.91
C LEU A 182 -12.18 9.53 6.84
N SER A 183 -11.66 10.73 6.96
CA SER A 183 -11.90 11.83 6.01
C SER A 183 -11.23 11.58 4.66
N SER A 184 -10.21 10.75 4.66
CA SER A 184 -9.46 10.30 3.51
C SER A 184 -9.01 8.87 3.75
N PRO A 185 -8.95 7.99 2.72
CA PRO A 185 -8.20 6.78 2.82
C PRO A 185 -6.74 7.20 3.00
N ALA A 186 -6.28 7.30 4.26
CA ALA A 186 -4.87 7.50 4.56
C ALA A 186 -4.13 6.28 3.99
N PHE A 187 -3.56 6.44 2.79
CA PHE A 187 -2.90 5.40 1.98
C PHE A 187 -1.57 4.94 2.58
N PHE A 188 -1.40 5.08 3.89
CA PHE A 188 -0.18 4.74 4.59
C PHE A 188 -0.40 3.60 5.57
N TRP A 189 0.63 3.25 6.29
CA TRP A 189 0.59 2.25 7.33
C TRP A 189 -0.63 2.34 8.29
N PRO A 190 -1.12 3.53 8.74
CA PRO A 190 -2.35 3.64 9.53
C PRO A 190 -3.58 3.01 8.89
N PHE A 191 -3.66 2.95 7.56
CA PHE A 191 -4.73 2.25 6.86
C PHE A 191 -4.79 0.76 7.25
N PHE A 192 -3.66 0.07 7.28
CA PHE A 192 -3.63 -1.34 7.67
C PHE A 192 -4.02 -1.56 9.13
N ILE A 193 -3.67 -0.64 10.03
CA ILE A 193 -4.06 -0.72 11.42
C ILE A 193 -5.58 -0.69 11.56
N HIS A 194 -6.25 0.26 10.88
CA HIS A 194 -7.71 0.33 10.87
C HIS A 194 -8.33 -0.87 10.15
N TYR A 195 -7.75 -1.28 9.03
CA TYR A 195 -8.26 -2.41 8.26
C TYR A 195 -8.23 -3.72 9.04
N LEU A 196 -7.13 -4.01 9.72
CA LEU A 196 -6.97 -5.21 10.56
C LEU A 196 -7.78 -5.18 11.86
N ALA A 197 -8.34 -4.05 12.25
CA ALA A 197 -9.28 -3.99 13.35
C ALA A 197 -10.64 -4.66 13.03
N GLU A 198 -11.00 -4.75 11.74
CA GLU A 198 -12.30 -5.26 11.29
C GLU A 198 -12.19 -6.45 10.32
N ASN A 199 -11.04 -6.61 9.64
CA ASN A 199 -10.83 -7.57 8.57
C ASN A 199 -9.51 -8.31 8.70
N ASP A 200 -9.43 -9.52 8.17
CA ASP A 200 -8.18 -10.26 8.06
C ASP A 200 -7.52 -10.04 6.70
N VAL A 201 -6.19 -9.95 6.71
CA VAL A 201 -5.32 -9.93 5.53
C VAL A 201 -4.55 -11.23 5.46
N TRP A 202 -4.60 -11.93 4.33
CA TRP A 202 -3.86 -13.17 4.12
C TRP A 202 -2.55 -12.94 3.38
N ILE A 203 -1.46 -13.58 3.78
CA ILE A 203 -0.18 -13.55 3.07
C ILE A 203 -0.10 -14.71 2.09
N LEU A 204 0.12 -14.37 0.82
CA LEU A 204 0.56 -15.28 -0.24
C LEU A 204 2.09 -15.21 -0.33
N PRO A 205 2.84 -16.30 -0.03
CA PRO A 205 4.31 -16.26 -0.01
C PRO A 205 4.90 -16.38 -1.44
N GLU A 206 4.42 -15.55 -2.35
CA GLU A 206 4.89 -15.41 -3.73
C GLU A 206 5.30 -13.96 -3.98
N ALA A 207 6.50 -13.74 -4.53
CA ALA A 207 7.03 -12.40 -4.81
C ALA A 207 6.45 -11.87 -6.13
N LEU A 208 5.30 -11.18 -6.04
CA LEU A 208 4.56 -10.67 -7.20
C LEU A 208 4.51 -9.14 -7.28
N ALA A 209 4.97 -8.45 -6.24
CA ALA A 209 5.07 -6.98 -6.19
C ALA A 209 6.53 -6.55 -6.07
N PHE A 210 6.84 -5.38 -6.61
CA PHE A 210 8.17 -4.80 -6.61
C PHE A 210 8.11 -3.37 -6.06
N TYR A 211 8.74 -3.15 -4.90
CA TYR A 211 8.93 -1.85 -4.27
C TYR A 211 10.25 -1.24 -4.77
N HIS A 212 10.16 -0.21 -5.58
CA HIS A 212 11.33 0.45 -6.16
C HIS A 212 11.84 1.57 -5.25
N PHE A 213 13.12 1.52 -4.94
CA PHE A 213 13.74 2.36 -3.92
C PHE A 213 14.97 3.09 -4.45
N ARG A 214 15.06 4.40 -4.16
CA ARG A 214 16.15 5.29 -4.56
C ARG A 214 16.56 6.15 -3.36
N GLU A 215 17.76 5.94 -2.83
CA GLU A 215 18.19 6.53 -1.56
C GLU A 215 18.61 8.00 -1.63
N ASN A 216 19.13 8.48 -2.76
CA ASN A 216 19.89 9.71 -2.83
C ASN A 216 19.37 10.75 -3.83
N TYR A 217 18.06 10.74 -4.12
CA TYR A 217 17.49 11.65 -5.11
C TYR A 217 16.44 12.56 -4.50
N ASP A 218 16.72 13.86 -4.55
CA ASP A 218 15.74 14.90 -4.30
C ASP A 218 14.85 15.06 -5.54
N PHE A 219 13.64 15.62 -5.35
CA PHE A 219 12.69 15.96 -6.39
C PHE A 219 12.09 14.75 -7.15
N GLU A 220 12.26 14.72 -8.47
CA GLU A 220 11.54 13.84 -9.39
C GLU A 220 11.66 12.35 -9.07
N PHE A 221 12.85 11.90 -8.67
CA PHE A 221 13.11 10.47 -8.44
C PHE A 221 13.12 10.03 -6.97
N GLY A 222 13.04 10.97 -6.03
CA GLY A 222 13.13 10.63 -4.60
C GLY A 222 11.92 9.89 -4.06
N ASN A 223 12.12 8.91 -3.20
CA ASN A 223 11.03 8.26 -2.47
C ASN A 223 10.56 9.15 -1.31
N TYR A 224 9.24 9.38 -1.19
CA TYR A 224 8.66 10.24 -0.15
C TYR A 224 9.04 9.79 1.26
N THR A 225 8.99 8.50 1.52
CA THR A 225 9.32 7.90 2.82
C THR A 225 10.78 8.06 3.21
N VAL A 226 11.67 8.32 2.26
CA VAL A 226 13.10 8.57 2.51
C VAL A 226 13.35 10.05 2.74
N ILE A 227 12.73 10.92 1.93
CA ILE A 227 12.93 12.37 1.98
C ILE A 227 12.25 12.97 3.21
N ASN A 228 11.06 12.49 3.58
CA ASN A 228 10.24 13.01 4.67
C ASN A 228 10.10 12.00 5.83
N ASN A 229 11.15 11.25 6.13
CA ASN A 229 11.11 10.17 7.13
C ASN A 229 10.62 10.65 8.50
N GLU A 230 11.07 11.83 8.96
CA GLU A 230 10.65 12.39 10.26
C GLU A 230 9.16 12.73 10.28
N LEU A 231 8.63 13.34 9.21
CA LEU A 231 7.21 13.68 9.11
C LEU A 231 6.35 12.42 9.07
N PHE A 232 6.76 11.43 8.28
CA PHE A 232 6.11 10.14 8.20
C PHE A 232 6.06 9.43 9.56
N ASP A 233 7.17 9.42 10.31
CA ASP A 233 7.23 8.84 11.66
C ASP A 233 6.30 9.56 12.64
N ILE A 234 6.18 10.88 12.54
CA ILE A 234 5.26 11.68 13.36
C ILE A 234 3.81 11.31 13.05
N GLU A 235 3.44 11.26 11.78
CA GLU A 235 2.09 10.89 11.34
C GLU A 235 1.71 9.48 11.78
N CYS A 236 2.62 8.52 11.66
CA CYS A 236 2.43 7.16 12.15
C CYS A 236 2.17 7.13 13.67
N LYS A 237 2.96 7.84 14.46
CA LYS A 237 2.78 7.92 15.92
C LYS A 237 1.46 8.59 16.32
N ILE A 238 1.05 9.61 15.58
CA ILE A 238 -0.25 10.26 15.80
C ILE A 238 -1.39 9.27 15.53
N ALA A 239 -1.29 8.49 14.44
CA ALA A 239 -2.30 7.48 14.09
C ALA A 239 -2.36 6.35 15.14
N GLU A 240 -1.21 5.83 15.58
CA GLU A 240 -1.13 4.86 16.68
C GLU A 240 -1.82 5.37 17.95
N ASN A 241 -1.47 6.59 18.37
CA ASN A 241 -2.05 7.20 19.55
C ASN A 241 -3.56 7.45 19.41
N LYS A 242 -4.03 7.83 18.22
CA LYS A 242 -5.45 8.00 17.92
C LYS A 242 -6.20 6.68 18.03
N MET A 243 -5.66 5.63 17.46
CA MET A 243 -6.22 4.29 17.53
C MET A 243 -6.29 3.79 18.98
N MET A 244 -5.20 3.91 19.75
CA MET A 244 -5.18 3.51 21.16
C MET A 244 -6.26 4.26 22.00
N ARG A 245 -6.50 5.52 21.70
CA ARG A 245 -7.55 6.31 22.37
C ARG A 245 -8.96 5.93 21.94
N SER A 246 -9.15 5.29 20.79
CA SER A 246 -10.47 4.85 20.32
C SER A 246 -10.92 3.50 20.91
N ILE A 247 -10.06 2.81 21.66
CA ILE A 247 -10.39 1.54 22.29
C ILE A 247 -11.12 1.81 23.60
N ASP A 248 -12.43 1.57 23.60
CA ASP A 248 -13.30 1.79 24.79
C ASP A 248 -13.22 0.63 25.82
N ASP A 249 -12.85 -0.57 25.40
CA ASP A 249 -12.70 -1.72 26.27
C ASP A 249 -11.32 -1.74 26.95
N SER A 250 -11.32 -1.50 28.26
CA SER A 250 -10.09 -1.48 29.06
C SER A 250 -9.38 -2.85 29.12
N SER A 251 -10.11 -3.95 28.96
CA SER A 251 -9.53 -5.30 28.95
C SER A 251 -8.78 -5.56 27.63
N LEU A 252 -9.37 -5.19 26.51
CA LEU A 252 -8.73 -5.25 25.20
C LEU A 252 -7.51 -4.33 25.13
N LEU A 253 -7.62 -3.12 25.65
CA LEU A 253 -6.51 -2.17 25.74
C LEU A 253 -5.34 -2.75 26.55
N ASN A 254 -5.60 -3.38 27.69
CA ASN A 254 -4.59 -4.03 28.52
C ASN A 254 -3.91 -5.19 27.81
N VAL A 255 -4.65 -5.99 27.05
CA VAL A 255 -4.08 -7.10 26.23
C VAL A 255 -3.18 -6.53 25.14
N LEU A 256 -3.60 -5.51 24.43
CA LEU A 256 -2.79 -4.84 23.39
C LEU A 256 -1.53 -4.22 23.97
N LEU A 257 -1.62 -3.49 25.08
CA LEU A 257 -0.46 -2.90 25.76
C LEU A 257 0.51 -3.97 26.26
N SER A 258 0.00 -5.08 26.79
CA SER A 258 0.85 -6.21 27.23
C SER A 258 1.57 -6.87 26.06
N ASN A 259 0.90 -7.06 24.93
CA ASN A 259 1.50 -7.61 23.72
C ASN A 259 2.56 -6.66 23.15
N ILE A 260 2.27 -5.37 23.09
CA ILE A 260 3.21 -4.32 22.66
C ILE A 260 4.46 -4.32 23.56
N ALA A 261 4.27 -4.37 24.89
CA ALA A 261 5.39 -4.39 25.83
C ALA A 261 6.24 -5.66 25.69
N ASN A 262 5.63 -6.82 25.55
CA ASN A 262 6.33 -8.10 25.38
C ASN A 262 7.13 -8.14 24.08
N ASN A 263 6.56 -7.70 22.99
CA ASN A 263 7.25 -7.64 21.69
C ASN A 263 8.41 -6.63 21.72
N SER A 264 8.22 -5.45 22.34
CA SER A 264 9.31 -4.47 22.51
C SER A 264 10.49 -5.04 23.31
N LEU A 265 10.20 -5.82 24.36
CA LEU A 265 11.22 -6.53 25.13
C LEU A 265 11.94 -7.59 24.29
N PHE A 266 11.21 -8.37 23.52
CA PHE A 266 11.78 -9.40 22.64
C PHE A 266 12.71 -8.79 21.59
N HIS A 267 12.31 -7.70 20.95
CA HIS A 267 13.18 -6.99 19.99
C HIS A 267 14.45 -6.41 20.65
N LYS A 268 14.34 -5.86 21.85
CA LYS A 268 15.50 -5.38 22.59
C LYS A 268 16.46 -6.50 22.98
N ILE A 269 15.94 -7.65 23.41
CA ILE A 269 16.73 -8.84 23.74
C ILE A 269 17.46 -9.34 22.49
N SER A 270 16.75 -9.55 21.39
CA SER A 270 17.33 -9.98 20.10
C SER A 270 18.40 -9.02 19.58
N TYR A 271 18.19 -7.70 19.75
CA TYR A 271 19.19 -6.70 19.40
C TYR A 271 20.47 -6.81 20.26
N ILE A 272 20.31 -7.06 21.55
CA ILE A 272 21.43 -7.24 22.48
C ILE A 272 22.18 -8.53 22.16
N GLU A 273 21.46 -9.65 21.94
CA GLU A 273 22.07 -10.93 21.57
C GLU A 273 22.88 -10.87 20.28
N ASN A 274 22.39 -10.11 19.28
CA ASN A 274 23.14 -9.88 18.02
C ASN A 274 24.35 -8.97 18.16
N LYS A 275 24.44 -8.16 19.23
CA LYS A 275 25.63 -7.34 19.53
C LYS A 275 26.68 -8.08 20.35
N ILE A 276 26.32 -9.17 21.00
CA ILE A 276 27.22 -9.98 21.87
C ILE A 276 27.89 -11.12 21.04
N LYS A 277 27.33 -11.46 19.89
CA LYS A 277 27.94 -12.36 18.89
C LYS A 277 28.86 -11.56 17.97
#